data_f286b50e81f4f69702892efc00e4e0a4
#
_entry.id   f286b50e81f4f69702892efc00e4e0a4
#
_cell.length_a   1.000
_cell.length_b   1.000
_cell.length_c   1.000
_cell.angle_alpha   90.00
_cell.angle_beta   90.00
_cell.angle_gamma   90.00
#
_symmetry.space_group_name_H-M   'P 1'
#
loop_
_entity.id
_entity.type
_entity.pdbx_description
1 polymer ?
#
loop_
_entity_poly.entity_id
_entity_poly.type
_entity_poly.pdbx_seq_one_letter_code
_entity_poly.pdbx_strand_id
1 'polypeptide(L)'
;EDIESRSQVKRTLCGNGQMVWHIWGEGVPIVFLHGGHGDWSHWCRNVEQIAAEGFKVIVADLPGLGASDDPGPPYTAEGIAEIVYYGITSLLPENSEIDLVGFSFGSVIGAVVAEKLDIRLKSFNVVGAAGFGPRERIANSMVKIHKAMSEQERIAAAQNNMRWLMLAHPENVGELATFMQLFNTDRARTLSRPISMTTRLLDALPNILAPVNAVWGELDRTVEGLSLIHISE
;
A
#
# COMPACT_ATOMS: atom_id res chain seq x y z
N GLU A 1 18.17 -3.76 4.74
CA GLU A 1 18.71 -3.18 6.03
C GLU A 1 19.40 -1.84 5.81
N ASP A 2 20.23 -1.69 4.79
CA ASP A 2 20.96 -0.43 4.58
C ASP A 2 20.04 0.76 4.26
N ILE A 3 19.04 0.61 3.39
CA ILE A 3 18.07 1.67 3.05
C ILE A 3 17.25 2.06 4.28
N GLU A 4 16.79 1.09 5.06
CA GLU A 4 16.00 1.35 6.26
C GLU A 4 16.79 2.14 7.31
N SER A 5 18.07 1.82 7.49
CA SER A 5 18.95 2.49 8.47
C SER A 5 19.16 3.98 8.20
N ARG A 6 18.92 4.42 6.95
CA ARG A 6 18.97 5.83 6.54
C ARG A 6 17.64 6.57 6.72
N SER A 7 16.57 5.88 7.13
CA SER A 7 15.29 6.52 7.43
C SER A 7 15.25 7.10 8.85
N GLN A 8 14.48 8.15 9.02
CA GLN A 8 14.00 8.55 10.33
C GLN A 8 12.71 7.78 10.64
N VAL A 9 12.72 6.93 11.67
CA VAL A 9 11.51 6.20 12.09
C VAL A 9 10.70 7.07 13.04
N LYS A 10 9.41 7.23 12.73
CA LYS A 10 8.41 7.90 13.58
C LYS A 10 7.30 6.93 13.95
N ARG A 11 6.60 7.25 15.02
CA ARG A 11 5.47 6.45 15.52
C ARG A 11 4.29 7.35 15.84
N THR A 12 3.09 6.89 15.49
CA THR A 12 1.82 7.55 15.81
C THR A 12 0.84 6.54 16.41
N LEU A 13 -0.30 6.97 16.93
CA LEU A 13 -1.27 6.06 17.54
C LEU A 13 -1.87 5.08 16.52
N CYS A 14 -2.07 3.83 16.95
CA CYS A 14 -2.75 2.76 16.22
C CYS A 14 -3.55 1.90 17.20
N GLY A 15 -4.80 2.26 17.43
CA GLY A 15 -5.59 1.66 18.52
C GLY A 15 -4.89 1.88 19.86
N ASN A 16 -4.60 0.78 20.59
CA ASN A 16 -3.82 0.80 21.83
C ASN A 16 -2.31 0.70 21.61
N GLY A 17 -1.86 0.60 20.37
CA GLY A 17 -0.47 0.46 19.95
C GLY A 17 0.00 1.63 19.09
N GLN A 18 1.00 1.37 18.25
CA GLN A 18 1.68 2.37 17.43
C GLN A 18 1.72 1.98 15.96
N MET A 19 1.48 2.93 15.08
CA MET A 19 1.76 2.87 13.66
C MET A 19 3.16 3.37 13.38
N VAL A 20 3.90 2.69 12.51
CA VAL A 20 5.28 3.00 12.16
C VAL A 20 5.35 3.71 10.82
N TRP A 21 6.23 4.70 10.76
CA TRP A 21 6.49 5.52 9.58
C TRP A 21 7.99 5.61 9.35
N HIS A 22 8.40 5.46 8.12
CA HIS A 22 9.78 5.62 7.69
C HIS A 22 9.87 6.88 6.83
N ILE A 23 10.84 7.77 7.14
CA ILE A 23 10.94 9.09 6.50
C ILE A 23 12.34 9.27 5.93
N TRP A 24 12.43 9.65 4.66
CA TRP A 24 13.65 10.02 3.96
C TRP A 24 13.53 11.43 3.40
N GLY A 25 14.65 12.16 3.37
CA GLY A 25 14.72 13.50 2.79
C GLY A 25 13.93 14.57 3.55
N GLU A 26 13.95 15.76 2.97
CA GLU A 26 13.25 16.95 3.46
C GLU A 26 12.60 17.66 2.26
N GLY A 27 11.60 18.51 2.52
CA GLY A 27 10.92 19.29 1.48
C GLY A 27 9.43 18.97 1.36
N VAL A 28 8.91 18.90 0.13
CA VAL A 28 7.48 18.70 -0.12
C VAL A 28 7.06 17.30 0.32
N PRO A 29 6.00 17.17 1.16
CA PRO A 29 5.57 15.87 1.65
C PRO A 29 4.96 15.02 0.55
N ILE A 30 5.44 13.77 0.44
CA ILE A 30 4.83 12.72 -0.34
C ILE A 30 4.66 11.48 0.53
N VAL A 31 3.42 10.98 0.63
CA VAL A 31 3.06 9.86 1.51
C VAL A 31 2.79 8.62 0.67
N PHE A 32 3.43 7.50 1.04
CA PHE A 32 3.31 6.21 0.36
C PHE A 32 2.61 5.18 1.23
N LEU A 33 1.59 4.52 0.66
CA LEU A 33 0.82 3.44 1.28
C LEU A 33 1.02 2.15 0.48
N HIS A 34 1.55 1.11 1.13
CA HIS A 34 1.90 -0.16 0.49
C HIS A 34 0.69 -1.07 0.23
N GLY A 35 0.90 -2.13 -0.56
CA GLY A 35 -0.10 -3.15 -0.85
C GLY A 35 -0.38 -4.12 0.31
N GLY A 36 -1.38 -4.97 0.16
CA GLY A 36 -1.71 -6.02 1.13
C GLY A 36 -0.55 -6.99 1.39
N HIS A 37 -0.42 -7.47 2.64
CA HIS A 37 0.71 -8.28 3.10
C HIS A 37 2.08 -7.66 2.81
N GLY A 38 2.17 -6.33 2.78
CA GLY A 38 3.38 -5.57 2.56
C GLY A 38 3.81 -4.76 3.78
N ASP A 39 4.86 -4.01 3.61
CA ASP A 39 5.36 -2.98 4.50
C ASP A 39 6.04 -1.87 3.67
N TRP A 40 6.77 -0.97 4.31
CA TRP A 40 7.51 0.11 3.66
C TRP A 40 8.42 -0.38 2.51
N SER A 41 8.89 -1.63 2.57
CA SER A 41 9.85 -2.17 1.61
C SER A 41 9.29 -2.34 0.18
N HIS A 42 7.96 -2.29 0.00
CA HIS A 42 7.37 -2.19 -1.35
C HIS A 42 7.91 -0.97 -2.13
N TRP A 43 8.38 0.05 -1.44
CA TRP A 43 8.87 1.30 -1.99
C TRP A 43 10.40 1.44 -1.91
N CYS A 44 11.13 0.39 -1.49
CA CYS A 44 12.57 0.44 -1.23
C CYS A 44 13.42 0.90 -2.42
N ARG A 45 12.95 0.70 -3.65
CA ARG A 45 13.64 1.16 -4.88
C ARG A 45 13.33 2.61 -5.25
N ASN A 46 12.36 3.24 -4.60
CA ASN A 46 11.86 4.55 -4.95
C ASN A 46 12.25 5.63 -3.94
N VAL A 47 12.28 5.28 -2.65
CA VAL A 47 12.34 6.26 -1.55
C VAL A 47 13.53 7.20 -1.61
N GLU A 48 14.72 6.71 -1.88
CA GLU A 48 15.93 7.53 -1.91
C GLU A 48 16.02 8.42 -3.16
N GLN A 49 15.59 7.89 -4.31
CA GLN A 49 15.54 8.67 -5.54
C GLN A 49 14.56 9.85 -5.42
N ILE A 50 13.37 9.58 -4.90
CA ILE A 50 12.34 10.63 -4.73
C ILE A 50 12.79 11.64 -3.67
N ALA A 51 13.43 11.19 -2.59
CA ALA A 51 13.99 12.08 -1.58
C ALA A 51 15.09 13.00 -2.16
N ALA A 52 15.91 12.49 -3.06
CA ALA A 52 16.95 13.28 -3.74
C ALA A 52 16.38 14.37 -4.67
N GLU A 53 15.15 14.21 -5.14
CA GLU A 53 14.43 15.23 -5.93
C GLU A 53 13.76 16.34 -5.05
N GLY A 54 14.06 16.39 -3.75
CA GLY A 54 13.58 17.42 -2.84
C GLY A 54 12.22 17.14 -2.21
N PHE A 55 11.84 15.87 -2.13
CA PHE A 55 10.65 15.44 -1.40
C PHE A 55 10.98 14.95 0.01
N LYS A 56 10.06 15.22 0.93
CA LYS A 56 9.99 14.50 2.20
C LYS A 56 9.15 13.25 2.00
N VAL A 57 9.83 12.13 1.76
CA VAL A 57 9.21 10.83 1.49
C VAL A 57 8.80 10.19 2.82
N ILE A 58 7.50 9.95 3.00
CA ILE A 58 6.91 9.39 4.21
C ILE A 58 6.24 8.08 3.83
N VAL A 59 6.76 6.96 4.30
CA VAL A 59 6.23 5.63 3.98
C VAL A 59 5.63 5.00 5.23
N ALA A 60 4.38 4.61 5.12
CA ALA A 60 3.67 3.93 6.19
C ALA A 60 3.98 2.44 6.23
N ASP A 61 4.10 1.86 7.42
CA ASP A 61 3.66 0.49 7.64
C ASP A 61 2.18 0.56 8.04
N LEU A 62 1.28 0.08 7.19
CA LEU A 62 -0.16 0.19 7.43
C LEU A 62 -0.59 -0.57 8.68
N PRO A 63 -1.65 -0.14 9.39
CA PRO A 63 -2.13 -0.78 10.61
C PRO A 63 -2.27 -2.30 10.52
N GLY A 64 -1.61 -3.03 11.44
CA GLY A 64 -1.57 -4.49 11.47
C GLY A 64 -0.66 -5.13 10.41
N LEU A 65 0.16 -4.35 9.70
CA LEU A 65 1.12 -4.79 8.70
C LEU A 65 2.51 -4.24 9.03
N GLY A 66 3.55 -4.85 8.48
CA GLY A 66 4.92 -4.44 8.74
C GLY A 66 5.24 -4.39 10.24
N ALA A 67 5.84 -3.30 10.69
CA ALA A 67 6.19 -3.04 12.09
C ALA A 67 5.08 -2.31 12.88
N SER A 68 3.96 -1.94 12.24
CA SER A 68 2.83 -1.30 12.92
C SER A 68 2.01 -2.29 13.74
N ASP A 69 1.54 -1.87 14.90
CA ASP A 69 0.68 -2.69 15.75
C ASP A 69 -0.69 -2.96 15.11
N ASP A 70 -1.32 -4.02 15.59
CA ASP A 70 -2.66 -4.42 15.17
C ASP A 70 -3.72 -3.57 15.89
N PRO A 71 -4.56 -2.80 15.15
CA PRO A 71 -5.63 -2.03 15.76
C PRO A 71 -6.76 -2.90 16.32
N GLY A 72 -6.79 -4.18 15.96
CA GLY A 72 -7.89 -5.10 16.27
C GLY A 72 -9.09 -4.96 15.34
N PRO A 73 -9.96 -6.00 15.32
CA PRO A 73 -11.19 -5.98 14.54
C PRO A 73 -12.22 -4.98 15.10
N PRO A 74 -13.16 -4.48 14.24
CA PRO A 74 -13.33 -4.84 12.84
C PRO A 74 -12.36 -4.11 11.91
N TYR A 75 -11.79 -4.85 10.93
CA TYR A 75 -10.94 -4.26 9.90
C TYR A 75 -11.82 -3.71 8.77
N THR A 76 -11.90 -2.38 8.67
CA THR A 76 -12.61 -1.67 7.60
C THR A 76 -11.67 -0.68 6.90
N ALA A 77 -11.99 -0.28 5.68
CA ALA A 77 -11.23 0.73 4.98
C ALA A 77 -11.23 2.05 5.76
N GLU A 78 -12.37 2.44 6.29
CA GLU A 78 -12.58 3.66 7.08
C GLU A 78 -11.76 3.64 8.38
N GLY A 79 -11.81 2.56 9.15
CA GLY A 79 -11.10 2.44 10.42
C GLY A 79 -9.58 2.49 10.24
N ILE A 80 -9.04 1.80 9.21
CA ILE A 80 -7.62 1.84 8.88
C ILE A 80 -7.23 3.23 8.37
N ALA A 81 -8.03 3.82 7.47
CA ALA A 81 -7.78 5.14 6.92
C ALA A 81 -7.82 6.25 7.98
N GLU A 82 -8.66 6.13 9.00
CA GLU A 82 -8.70 7.05 10.13
C GLU A 82 -7.36 7.09 10.87
N ILE A 83 -6.79 5.91 11.18
CA ILE A 83 -5.49 5.79 11.83
C ILE A 83 -4.40 6.41 10.96
N VAL A 84 -4.40 6.12 9.65
CA VAL A 84 -3.45 6.68 8.68
C VAL A 84 -3.57 8.21 8.59
N TYR A 85 -4.80 8.72 8.50
CA TYR A 85 -5.07 10.16 8.44
C TYR A 85 -4.53 10.89 9.68
N TYR A 86 -4.84 10.40 10.88
CA TYR A 86 -4.31 10.96 12.12
C TYR A 86 -2.79 10.85 12.21
N GLY A 87 -2.21 9.78 11.70
CA GLY A 87 -0.76 9.64 11.59
C GLY A 87 -0.15 10.74 10.71
N ILE A 88 -0.68 10.94 9.51
CA ILE A 88 -0.23 11.98 8.57
C ILE A 88 -0.35 13.38 9.21
N THR A 89 -1.48 13.68 9.80
CA THR A 89 -1.74 15.00 10.41
C THR A 89 -0.90 15.26 11.66
N SER A 90 -0.48 14.21 12.36
CA SER A 90 0.44 14.30 13.49
C SER A 90 1.90 14.54 13.07
N LEU A 91 2.28 14.10 11.86
CA LEU A 91 3.65 14.20 11.35
C LEU A 91 3.91 15.47 10.55
N LEU A 92 2.86 16.11 10.04
CA LEU A 92 2.96 17.24 9.12
C LEU A 92 2.22 18.46 9.64
N PRO A 93 2.77 19.66 9.43
CA PRO A 93 2.07 20.92 9.72
C PRO A 93 0.68 20.98 9.10
N GLU A 94 -0.26 21.66 9.75
CA GLU A 94 -1.66 21.74 9.33
C GLU A 94 -1.84 22.33 7.91
N ASN A 95 -0.96 23.22 7.50
CA ASN A 95 -0.98 23.88 6.18
C ASN A 95 -0.16 23.14 5.11
N SER A 96 0.33 21.93 5.37
CA SER A 96 1.08 21.17 4.37
C SER A 96 0.17 20.67 3.26
N GLU A 97 0.55 20.93 2.02
CA GLU A 97 0.01 20.22 0.84
C GLU A 97 0.71 18.86 0.73
N ILE A 98 -0.04 17.82 0.37
CA ILE A 98 0.42 16.44 0.44
C ILE A 98 0.16 15.74 -0.90
N ASP A 99 1.19 15.17 -1.50
CA ASP A 99 1.05 14.17 -2.54
C ASP A 99 0.86 12.79 -1.89
N LEU A 100 -0.19 12.06 -2.28
CA LEU A 100 -0.50 10.73 -1.74
C LEU A 100 -0.34 9.67 -2.81
N VAL A 101 0.33 8.57 -2.47
CA VAL A 101 0.55 7.43 -3.38
C VAL A 101 0.06 6.15 -2.71
N GLY A 102 -0.83 5.43 -3.37
CA GLY A 102 -1.34 4.15 -2.89
C GLY A 102 -1.05 3.02 -3.88
N PHE A 103 -0.51 1.89 -3.39
CA PHE A 103 -0.32 0.69 -4.18
C PHE A 103 -1.33 -0.38 -3.76
N SER A 104 -2.08 -0.94 -4.72
CA SER A 104 -2.99 -2.06 -4.50
C SER A 104 -3.97 -1.79 -3.33
N PHE A 105 -3.88 -2.52 -2.22
CA PHE A 105 -4.62 -2.28 -0.98
C PHE A 105 -4.44 -0.85 -0.45
N GLY A 106 -3.20 -0.32 -0.53
CA GLY A 106 -2.89 1.05 -0.15
C GLY A 106 -3.67 2.09 -0.97
N SER A 107 -4.11 1.77 -2.19
CA SER A 107 -4.97 2.66 -2.98
C SER A 107 -6.38 2.76 -2.39
N VAL A 108 -6.91 1.67 -1.84
CA VAL A 108 -8.24 1.67 -1.20
C VAL A 108 -8.21 2.52 0.08
N ILE A 109 -7.19 2.31 0.91
CA ILE A 109 -6.99 3.10 2.12
C ILE A 109 -6.70 4.56 1.76
N GLY A 110 -5.84 4.79 0.77
CA GLY A 110 -5.49 6.11 0.26
C GLY A 110 -6.68 6.89 -0.26
N ALA A 111 -7.65 6.23 -0.89
CA ALA A 111 -8.87 6.89 -1.36
C ALA A 111 -9.69 7.49 -0.21
N VAL A 112 -9.86 6.75 0.89
CA VAL A 112 -10.55 7.26 2.09
C VAL A 112 -9.73 8.35 2.80
N VAL A 113 -8.39 8.21 2.82
CA VAL A 113 -7.49 9.25 3.34
C VAL A 113 -7.57 10.52 2.49
N ALA A 114 -7.64 10.38 1.16
CA ALA A 114 -7.75 11.48 0.21
C ALA A 114 -9.03 12.31 0.43
N GLU A 115 -10.18 11.65 0.64
CA GLU A 115 -11.43 12.32 1.02
C GLU A 115 -11.28 13.16 2.31
N LYS A 116 -10.51 12.65 3.29
CA LYS A 116 -10.30 13.32 4.58
C LYS A 116 -9.28 14.45 4.53
N LEU A 117 -8.28 14.36 3.65
CA LEU A 117 -7.27 15.40 3.47
C LEU A 117 -7.84 16.65 2.78
N ASP A 118 -8.88 16.47 1.94
CA ASP A 118 -9.60 17.55 1.28
C ASP A 118 -8.64 18.56 0.61
N ILE A 119 -8.70 19.82 0.97
CA ILE A 119 -7.87 20.90 0.42
C ILE A 119 -6.36 20.73 0.65
N ARG A 120 -5.95 19.87 1.59
CA ARG A 120 -4.54 19.52 1.83
C ARG A 120 -3.99 18.52 0.83
N LEU A 121 -4.86 17.84 0.09
CA LEU A 121 -4.46 16.87 -0.91
C LEU A 121 -4.07 17.62 -2.20
N LYS A 122 -2.80 17.53 -2.59
CA LYS A 122 -2.31 18.11 -3.84
C LYS A 122 -2.53 17.18 -5.03
N SER A 123 -2.27 15.88 -4.84
CA SER A 123 -2.57 14.84 -5.82
C SER A 123 -2.77 13.48 -5.14
N PHE A 124 -3.57 12.61 -5.76
CA PHE A 124 -3.68 11.20 -5.38
C PHE A 124 -3.22 10.32 -6.54
N ASN A 125 -2.21 9.50 -6.29
CA ASN A 125 -1.60 8.65 -7.29
C ASN A 125 -1.84 7.18 -6.93
N VAL A 126 -2.57 6.44 -7.76
CA VAL A 126 -2.89 5.04 -7.54
C VAL A 126 -2.07 4.15 -8.47
N VAL A 127 -1.40 3.15 -7.91
CA VAL A 127 -0.53 2.23 -8.62
C VAL A 127 -1.06 0.81 -8.47
N GLY A 128 -1.35 0.12 -9.57
CA GLY A 128 -1.89 -1.24 -9.55
C GLY A 128 -3.07 -1.39 -8.60
N ALA A 129 -4.01 -0.43 -8.63
CA ALA A 129 -5.00 -0.22 -7.59
C ALA A 129 -5.97 -1.40 -7.40
N ALA A 130 -6.37 -1.63 -6.15
CA ALA A 130 -7.53 -2.42 -5.75
C ALA A 130 -8.75 -1.52 -5.52
N GLY A 131 -9.90 -2.09 -5.15
CA GLY A 131 -11.11 -1.30 -4.83
C GLY A 131 -12.04 -1.04 -6.01
N PHE A 132 -11.96 -1.89 -7.03
CA PHE A 132 -12.86 -1.89 -8.21
C PHE A 132 -13.90 -3.03 -8.16
N GLY A 133 -14.06 -3.68 -7.02
CA GLY A 133 -14.95 -4.82 -6.84
C GLY A 133 -14.23 -6.17 -6.83
N PRO A 134 -14.98 -7.27 -6.80
CA PRO A 134 -14.46 -8.63 -6.73
C PRO A 134 -13.65 -9.01 -7.99
N ARG A 135 -12.56 -9.75 -7.78
CA ARG A 135 -11.64 -10.24 -8.83
C ARG A 135 -11.47 -11.75 -8.70
N GLU A 136 -12.48 -12.51 -9.15
CA GLU A 136 -12.55 -13.96 -8.95
C GLU A 136 -11.38 -14.73 -9.56
N ARG A 137 -10.92 -14.34 -10.77
CA ARG A 137 -9.80 -15.01 -11.46
C ARG A 137 -8.51 -14.97 -10.62
N ILE A 138 -8.19 -13.80 -10.05
CA ILE A 138 -7.00 -13.65 -9.20
C ILE A 138 -7.20 -14.45 -7.91
N ALA A 139 -8.38 -14.35 -7.32
CA ALA A 139 -8.73 -15.06 -6.10
C ALA A 139 -8.48 -16.57 -6.21
N ASN A 140 -8.84 -17.15 -7.37
CA ASN A 140 -8.70 -18.60 -7.64
C ASN A 140 -7.26 -19.01 -8.01
N SER A 141 -6.41 -18.06 -8.40
CA SER A 141 -5.01 -18.33 -8.78
C SER A 141 -4.03 -18.20 -7.62
N MET A 142 -4.47 -17.61 -6.49
CA MET A 142 -3.64 -17.40 -5.32
C MET A 142 -3.53 -18.65 -4.45
N VAL A 143 -2.32 -18.95 -4.01
CA VAL A 143 -2.04 -20.02 -3.05
C VAL A 143 -2.00 -19.44 -1.64
N LYS A 144 -2.84 -19.96 -0.74
CA LYS A 144 -2.81 -19.56 0.67
C LYS A 144 -1.56 -20.11 1.34
N ILE A 145 -0.70 -19.25 1.82
CA ILE A 145 0.50 -19.61 2.58
C ILE A 145 0.11 -19.85 4.05
N HIS A 146 0.52 -20.98 4.62
CA HIS A 146 0.28 -21.30 6.04
C HIS A 146 1.46 -22.03 6.66
N LYS A 147 1.53 -22.01 8.00
CA LYS A 147 2.67 -22.51 8.79
C LYS A 147 2.92 -24.02 8.67
N ALA A 148 1.92 -24.81 8.24
CA ALA A 148 2.08 -26.24 8.07
C ALA A 148 2.75 -26.66 6.75
N MET A 149 2.95 -25.72 5.83
CA MET A 149 3.69 -25.96 4.59
C MET A 149 5.19 -26.08 4.88
N SER A 150 5.88 -26.92 4.12
CA SER A 150 7.35 -26.94 4.10
C SER A 150 7.88 -25.60 3.57
N GLU A 151 9.15 -25.32 3.83
CA GLU A 151 9.81 -24.10 3.33
C GLU A 151 9.74 -24.02 1.79
N GLN A 152 9.98 -25.12 1.10
CA GLN A 152 9.90 -25.19 -0.37
C GLN A 152 8.50 -24.88 -0.89
N GLU A 153 7.46 -25.43 -0.25
CA GLU A 153 6.06 -25.14 -0.63
C GLU A 153 5.72 -23.66 -0.39
N ARG A 154 6.18 -23.08 0.71
CA ARG A 154 5.98 -21.66 1.02
C ARG A 154 6.66 -20.76 -0.01
N ILE A 155 7.90 -21.06 -0.39
CA ILE A 155 8.65 -20.35 -1.43
C ILE A 155 7.89 -20.42 -2.76
N ALA A 156 7.48 -21.60 -3.18
CA ALA A 156 6.74 -21.79 -4.44
C ALA A 156 5.40 -21.02 -4.43
N ALA A 157 4.68 -21.07 -3.33
CA ALA A 157 3.42 -20.31 -3.15
C ALA A 157 3.64 -18.80 -3.20
N ALA A 158 4.68 -18.28 -2.53
CA ALA A 158 5.03 -16.86 -2.57
C ALA A 158 5.39 -16.40 -3.98
N GLN A 159 6.22 -17.16 -4.68
CA GLN A 159 6.59 -16.89 -6.07
C GLN A 159 5.39 -16.91 -7.01
N ASN A 160 4.49 -17.88 -6.86
CA ASN A 160 3.24 -17.92 -7.60
C ASN A 160 2.41 -16.66 -7.36
N ASN A 161 2.21 -16.30 -6.11
CA ASN A 161 1.39 -15.15 -5.73
C ASN A 161 1.97 -13.83 -6.26
N MET A 162 3.29 -13.65 -6.19
CA MET A 162 3.93 -12.46 -6.75
C MET A 162 3.75 -12.34 -8.26
N ARG A 163 3.82 -13.46 -9.02
CA ARG A 163 3.58 -13.47 -10.47
C ARG A 163 2.15 -13.07 -10.84
N TRP A 164 1.20 -13.33 -9.97
CA TRP A 164 -0.20 -12.94 -10.19
C TRP A 164 -0.49 -11.50 -9.78
N LEU A 165 0.21 -10.98 -8.76
CA LEU A 165 -0.16 -9.71 -8.12
C LEU A 165 0.78 -8.54 -8.45
N MET A 166 2.08 -8.80 -8.71
CA MET A 166 3.07 -7.72 -8.68
C MET A 166 4.11 -7.78 -9.79
N LEU A 167 4.60 -8.98 -10.17
CA LEU A 167 5.75 -9.16 -11.02
C LEU A 167 5.40 -10.02 -12.22
N ALA A 168 5.09 -9.38 -13.36
CA ALA A 168 4.67 -10.09 -14.59
C ALA A 168 5.78 -11.01 -15.14
N HIS A 169 7.04 -10.59 -15.03
CA HIS A 169 8.21 -11.31 -15.54
C HIS A 169 8.79 -12.26 -14.49
N PRO A 170 8.85 -13.58 -14.77
CA PRO A 170 9.35 -14.58 -13.81
C PRO A 170 10.76 -14.33 -13.30
N GLU A 171 11.65 -13.78 -14.14
CA GLU A 171 13.03 -13.44 -13.79
C GLU A 171 13.15 -12.37 -12.70
N ASN A 172 12.11 -11.55 -12.51
CA ASN A 172 12.05 -10.55 -11.45
C ASN A 172 11.61 -11.13 -10.10
N VAL A 173 11.16 -12.39 -10.07
CA VAL A 173 10.75 -13.10 -8.85
C VAL A 173 11.96 -13.82 -8.26
N GLY A 174 12.98 -13.05 -7.87
CA GLY A 174 14.22 -13.55 -7.29
C GLY A 174 14.12 -13.81 -5.77
N GLU A 175 15.27 -14.16 -5.19
CA GLU A 175 15.39 -14.50 -3.76
C GLU A 175 14.94 -13.36 -2.85
N LEU A 176 15.37 -12.11 -3.13
CA LEU A 176 15.01 -10.95 -2.34
C LEU A 176 13.51 -10.71 -2.31
N ALA A 177 12.86 -10.72 -3.49
CA ALA A 177 11.42 -10.52 -3.59
C ALA A 177 10.64 -11.63 -2.85
N THR A 178 11.10 -12.89 -2.99
CA THR A 178 10.52 -14.05 -2.30
C THR A 178 10.66 -13.92 -0.77
N PHE A 179 11.84 -13.55 -0.30
CA PHE A 179 12.11 -13.31 1.11
C PHE A 179 11.20 -12.21 1.67
N MET A 180 11.13 -11.06 1.01
CA MET A 180 10.28 -9.93 1.42
C MET A 180 8.81 -10.34 1.49
N GLN A 181 8.31 -11.06 0.47
CA GLN A 181 6.93 -11.52 0.45
C GLN A 181 6.61 -12.47 1.62
N LEU A 182 7.49 -13.43 1.91
CA LEU A 182 7.30 -14.37 3.03
C LEU A 182 7.40 -13.66 4.38
N PHE A 183 8.41 -12.82 4.55
CA PHE A 183 8.64 -12.04 5.76
C PHE A 183 7.42 -11.17 6.09
N ASN A 184 6.87 -10.48 5.10
CA ASN A 184 5.70 -9.62 5.26
C ASN A 184 4.41 -10.43 5.50
N THR A 185 4.25 -11.56 4.79
CA THR A 185 3.10 -12.45 4.98
C THR A 185 3.03 -13.01 6.41
N ASP A 186 4.17 -13.40 6.98
CA ASP A 186 4.23 -13.94 8.35
C ASP A 186 3.91 -12.91 9.43
N ARG A 187 4.11 -11.62 9.12
CA ARG A 187 3.86 -10.50 10.03
C ARG A 187 2.49 -9.86 9.85
N ALA A 188 1.77 -10.20 8.78
CA ALA A 188 0.47 -9.63 8.49
C ALA A 188 -0.59 -10.10 9.52
N ARG A 189 -1.24 -9.14 10.16
CA ARG A 189 -2.33 -9.32 11.14
C ARG A 189 -3.65 -8.80 10.58
N THR A 190 -3.61 -7.72 9.81
CA THR A 190 -4.78 -7.17 9.13
C THR A 190 -5.12 -7.96 7.86
N LEU A 191 -6.39 -8.33 7.72
CA LEU A 191 -6.92 -9.00 6.54
C LEU A 191 -7.24 -7.97 5.44
N SER A 192 -6.27 -7.70 4.57
CA SER A 192 -6.41 -6.70 3.49
C SER A 192 -7.36 -7.14 2.36
N ARG A 193 -7.46 -8.46 2.09
CA ARG A 193 -8.21 -8.98 0.94
C ARG A 193 -9.70 -8.63 0.94
N PRO A 194 -10.48 -8.80 2.04
CA PRO A 194 -11.90 -8.41 2.05
C PRO A 194 -12.11 -6.94 1.69
N ILE A 195 -11.24 -6.06 2.16
CA ILE A 195 -11.28 -4.62 1.88
C ILE A 195 -10.90 -4.33 0.41
N SER A 196 -9.85 -4.99 -0.10
CA SER A 196 -9.38 -4.83 -1.47
C SER A 196 -10.41 -5.25 -2.53
N MET A 197 -11.35 -6.13 -2.16
CA MET A 197 -12.39 -6.67 -3.06
C MET A 197 -13.69 -5.86 -3.04
N THR A 198 -13.72 -4.73 -2.33
CA THR A 198 -14.84 -3.77 -2.34
C THR A 198 -14.74 -2.81 -3.52
N THR A 199 -15.75 -1.98 -3.72
CA THR A 199 -15.76 -0.85 -4.68
C THR A 199 -15.27 0.45 -4.05
N ARG A 200 -14.69 0.42 -2.84
CA ARG A 200 -14.47 1.61 -2.02
C ARG A 200 -13.59 2.68 -2.67
N LEU A 201 -12.63 2.29 -3.53
CA LEU A 201 -11.87 3.26 -4.31
C LEU A 201 -12.79 4.00 -5.30
N LEU A 202 -13.60 3.26 -6.08
CA LEU A 202 -14.55 3.86 -7.03
C LEU A 202 -15.54 4.80 -6.33
N ASP A 203 -16.04 4.38 -5.18
CA ASP A 203 -17.02 5.14 -4.40
C ASP A 203 -16.43 6.46 -3.86
N ALA A 204 -15.13 6.51 -3.64
CA ALA A 204 -14.41 7.70 -3.17
C ALA A 204 -14.11 8.72 -4.28
N LEU A 205 -13.84 8.25 -5.51
CA LEU A 205 -13.36 9.12 -6.60
C LEU A 205 -14.20 10.41 -6.80
N PRO A 206 -15.54 10.37 -6.78
CA PRO A 206 -16.35 11.57 -6.97
C PRO A 206 -16.18 12.64 -5.86
N ASN A 207 -15.64 12.26 -4.71
CA ASN A 207 -15.47 13.11 -3.54
C ASN A 207 -14.05 13.67 -3.42
N ILE A 208 -13.11 13.20 -4.25
CA ILE A 208 -11.71 13.65 -4.24
C ILE A 208 -11.58 14.86 -5.18
N LEU A 209 -11.29 16.03 -4.60
CA LEU A 209 -11.19 17.28 -5.36
C LEU A 209 -9.86 17.47 -6.09
N ALA A 210 -8.81 16.84 -5.58
CA ALA A 210 -7.47 16.89 -6.15
C ALA A 210 -7.36 15.99 -7.40
N PRO A 211 -6.39 16.27 -8.31
CA PRO A 211 -6.11 15.38 -9.42
C PRO A 211 -5.81 13.95 -8.97
N VAL A 212 -6.45 12.98 -9.63
CA VAL A 212 -6.18 11.55 -9.42
C VAL A 212 -5.47 11.00 -10.64
N ASN A 213 -4.25 10.48 -10.42
CA ASN A 213 -3.46 9.81 -11.45
C ASN A 213 -3.47 8.31 -11.21
N ALA A 214 -3.60 7.53 -12.29
CA ALA A 214 -3.68 6.09 -12.22
C ALA A 214 -2.61 5.43 -13.09
N VAL A 215 -1.87 4.46 -12.52
CA VAL A 215 -0.77 3.78 -13.21
C VAL A 215 -0.94 2.27 -13.06
N TRP A 216 -0.94 1.56 -14.18
CA TRP A 216 -0.87 0.09 -14.25
C TRP A 216 0.23 -0.34 -15.20
N GLY A 217 0.84 -1.47 -14.90
CA GLY A 217 1.72 -2.13 -15.87
C GLY A 217 0.90 -2.71 -17.03
N GLU A 218 1.43 -2.67 -18.24
CA GLU A 218 0.80 -3.27 -19.43
C GLU A 218 0.45 -4.76 -19.24
N LEU A 219 1.25 -5.47 -18.45
CA LEU A 219 1.08 -6.90 -18.14
C LEU A 219 0.43 -7.15 -16.78
N ASP A 220 -0.21 -6.14 -16.19
CA ASP A 220 -0.87 -6.28 -14.90
C ASP A 220 -2.11 -7.16 -15.00
N ARG A 221 -1.99 -8.37 -14.46
CA ARG A 221 -3.07 -9.37 -14.47
C ARG A 221 -4.23 -9.01 -13.56
N THR A 222 -4.03 -8.05 -12.67
CA THR A 222 -5.07 -7.66 -11.71
C THR A 222 -6.17 -6.83 -12.35
N VAL A 223 -5.94 -6.28 -13.53
CA VAL A 223 -6.89 -5.47 -14.29
C VAL A 223 -7.46 -6.16 -15.53
N GLU A 224 -7.09 -7.43 -15.78
CA GLU A 224 -7.68 -8.20 -16.88
C GLU A 224 -9.21 -8.28 -16.74
N GLY A 225 -9.92 -7.81 -17.76
CA GLY A 225 -11.38 -7.75 -17.77
C GLY A 225 -12.01 -6.49 -17.20
N LEU A 226 -11.22 -5.55 -16.64
CA LEU A 226 -11.67 -4.21 -16.35
C LEU A 226 -11.55 -3.33 -17.59
N SER A 227 -12.64 -2.71 -18.02
CA SER A 227 -12.57 -1.67 -19.03
C SER A 227 -12.06 -0.39 -18.37
N LEU A 228 -10.75 -0.14 -18.47
CA LEU A 228 -10.11 1.07 -17.92
C LEU A 228 -10.35 2.31 -18.80
N ILE A 229 -11.10 2.18 -19.90
CA ILE A 229 -11.37 3.25 -20.89
C ILE A 229 -12.18 4.40 -20.27
N HIS A 230 -12.81 4.23 -19.13
CA HIS A 230 -13.67 5.24 -18.50
C HIS A 230 -12.98 6.05 -17.37
N ILE A 231 -11.66 5.90 -17.18
CA ILE A 231 -10.93 6.61 -16.11
C ILE A 231 -10.17 7.83 -16.65
N SER A 232 -10.23 8.09 -17.95
CA SER A 232 -9.44 9.13 -18.64
C SER A 232 -10.23 10.36 -19.13
N GLU A 233 -11.41 10.64 -18.55
CA GLU A 233 -12.13 11.90 -18.81
C GLU A 233 -12.35 12.68 -17.52
#